data_652b864a1b814d009524afe3e6093eeb
#
_entry.id   652b864a1b814d009524afe3e6093eeb
#
_cell.length_a   1.000
_cell.length_b   1.000
_cell.length_c   1.000
_cell.angle_alpha   90.00
_cell.angle_beta   90.00
_cell.angle_gamma   90.00
#
_symmetry.space_group_name_H-M   'P 1'
#
loop_
_entity.id
_entity.type
_entity.pdbx_description
1 polymer ?
#
loop_
_entity_poly.entity_id
_entity_poly.type
_entity_poly.pdbx_seq_one_letter_code
_entity_poly.pdbx_strand_id
1 'polypeptide(L)'
;MGLLAPLFLLGLLGIAVPIIIHMIQRERKEVVEFPSLMFVRRIPFRSFRRQRIRHWLLLLLRCAALVLLVMAFARPFFTVASSIVTTGGAREVVILLDRSYSMGYSDRWEQAKTSARDVINGLAGDDRATLLFFDDSVAAGQRSTTDRASLLGMVDDMELGAGVTRYGPALKLAEGIFEASDLPRLEAVFISDFQRSGVESASGVRFPEGTVLTPIPIGLEETAQDNVSVAGVSFQREYFSGRERVAVTARLTNRGAVEIGGLSVALEMDGREVETL
;
A
#
# COMPACT_ATOMS: atom_id res chain seq x y z
N MET A 1 -13.64 -1.64 -0.66
CA MET A 1 -13.22 -2.41 -1.85
C MET A 1 -12.61 -1.45 -2.84
N GLY A 2 -11.35 -1.63 -3.19
CA GLY A 2 -10.66 -0.86 -4.21
C GLY A 2 -10.15 -1.75 -5.33
N LEU A 3 -9.81 -1.15 -6.48
CA LEU A 3 -9.21 -1.81 -7.63
C LEU A 3 -7.89 -1.12 -7.92
N LEU A 4 -6.79 -1.87 -7.93
CA LEU A 4 -5.46 -1.32 -8.25
C LEU A 4 -5.35 -0.86 -9.71
N ALA A 5 -6.12 -1.46 -10.61
CA ALA A 5 -6.09 -1.13 -12.03
C ALA A 5 -7.50 -1.14 -12.64
N PRO A 6 -8.32 -0.09 -12.38
CA PRO A 6 -9.73 -0.05 -12.82
C PRO A 6 -9.90 -0.06 -14.34
N LEU A 7 -8.91 0.38 -15.11
CA LEU A 7 -8.94 0.36 -16.58
C LEU A 7 -9.11 -1.05 -17.15
N PHE A 8 -8.65 -2.10 -16.44
CA PHE A 8 -8.85 -3.47 -16.91
C PHE A 8 -10.31 -3.92 -16.89
N LEU A 9 -11.21 -3.24 -16.18
CA LEU A 9 -12.64 -3.50 -16.27
C LEU A 9 -13.22 -3.26 -17.66
N LEU A 10 -12.59 -2.43 -18.50
CA LEU A 10 -12.97 -2.29 -19.92
C LEU A 10 -12.83 -3.62 -20.68
N GLY A 11 -12.00 -4.54 -20.20
CA GLY A 11 -11.89 -5.90 -20.74
C GLY A 11 -13.19 -6.72 -20.63
N LEU A 12 -14.14 -6.34 -19.74
CA LEU A 12 -15.46 -6.95 -19.68
C LEU A 12 -16.28 -6.74 -20.97
N LEU A 13 -16.00 -5.70 -21.75
CA LEU A 13 -16.59 -5.54 -23.08
C LEU A 13 -16.25 -6.71 -24.02
N GLY A 14 -15.14 -7.40 -23.78
CA GLY A 14 -14.75 -8.61 -24.50
C GLY A 14 -15.74 -9.77 -24.34
N ILE A 15 -16.63 -9.76 -23.34
CA ILE A 15 -17.69 -10.76 -23.15
C ILE A 15 -18.70 -10.73 -24.33
N ALA A 16 -18.85 -9.59 -24.98
CA ALA A 16 -19.69 -9.49 -26.17
C ALA A 16 -19.24 -10.45 -27.29
N VAL A 17 -17.93 -10.71 -27.41
CA VAL A 17 -17.36 -11.55 -28.48
C VAL A 17 -17.87 -13.00 -28.41
N PRO A 18 -17.72 -13.76 -27.31
CA PRO A 18 -18.25 -15.12 -27.25
C PRO A 18 -19.80 -15.17 -27.37
N ILE A 19 -20.51 -14.16 -26.92
CA ILE A 19 -21.97 -14.08 -27.08
C ILE A 19 -22.32 -13.92 -28.55
N ILE A 20 -21.69 -12.98 -29.27
CA ILE A 20 -21.92 -12.73 -30.70
C ILE A 20 -21.57 -13.98 -31.52
N ILE A 21 -20.41 -14.58 -31.26
CA ILE A 21 -19.99 -15.81 -31.96
C ILE A 21 -21.01 -16.94 -31.71
N HIS A 22 -21.49 -17.09 -30.48
CA HIS A 22 -22.46 -18.10 -30.16
C HIS A 22 -23.83 -17.90 -30.86
N MET A 23 -24.21 -16.63 -31.06
CA MET A 23 -25.44 -16.27 -31.79
C MET A 23 -25.30 -16.44 -33.31
N ILE A 24 -24.09 -16.23 -33.85
CA ILE A 24 -23.83 -16.30 -35.33
C ILE A 24 -23.60 -17.73 -35.79
N GLN A 25 -23.27 -18.67 -34.88
CA GLN A 25 -22.97 -20.05 -35.25
C GLN A 25 -24.18 -20.71 -35.93
N ARG A 26 -24.18 -20.67 -37.28
CA ARG A 26 -25.18 -21.36 -38.11
C ARG A 26 -24.89 -22.83 -38.08
N GLU A 27 -25.88 -23.64 -37.68
CA GLU A 27 -25.83 -25.09 -37.95
C GLU A 27 -25.71 -25.30 -39.47
N ARG A 28 -24.61 -25.93 -39.91
CA ARG A 28 -24.55 -26.49 -41.27
C ARG A 28 -25.56 -27.60 -41.32
N LYS A 29 -26.65 -27.41 -42.06
CA LYS A 29 -27.55 -28.50 -42.44
C LYS A 29 -26.87 -29.29 -43.52
N GLU A 30 -26.56 -30.53 -43.26
CA GLU A 30 -26.28 -31.49 -44.32
C GLU A 30 -27.59 -31.65 -45.10
N VAL A 31 -27.53 -31.20 -46.35
CA VAL A 31 -28.62 -31.38 -47.30
C VAL A 31 -28.41 -32.76 -47.92
N VAL A 32 -29.20 -33.73 -47.42
CA VAL A 32 -29.28 -35.05 -48.04
C VAL A 32 -30.24 -34.89 -49.25
N GLU A 33 -29.71 -34.98 -50.47
CA GLU A 33 -30.52 -34.96 -51.67
C GLU A 33 -31.33 -36.28 -51.79
N PHE A 34 -32.63 -36.17 -51.62
CA PHE A 34 -33.51 -37.30 -51.91
C PHE A 34 -33.97 -37.27 -53.38
N PRO A 35 -33.78 -38.36 -54.15
CA PRO A 35 -33.93 -38.32 -55.62
C PRO A 35 -35.35 -38.33 -56.12
N SER A 36 -36.40 -38.31 -55.31
CA SER A 36 -37.79 -38.30 -55.80
C SER A 36 -38.75 -37.57 -54.86
N LEU A 37 -38.96 -36.27 -55.07
CA LEU A 37 -39.96 -35.45 -54.40
C LEU A 37 -41.04 -34.92 -55.37
N MET A 38 -41.41 -35.69 -56.41
CA MET A 38 -42.39 -35.21 -57.38
C MET A 38 -43.81 -35.04 -56.84
N PHE A 39 -44.10 -35.51 -55.58
CA PHE A 39 -45.44 -35.45 -54.97
C PHE A 39 -45.53 -34.59 -53.71
N VAL A 40 -44.47 -33.91 -53.29
CA VAL A 40 -44.57 -33.05 -52.09
C VAL A 40 -45.02 -31.66 -52.46
N ARG A 41 -46.29 -31.37 -52.23
CA ARG A 41 -46.89 -30.02 -52.33
C ARG A 41 -46.15 -29.09 -51.42
N ARG A 42 -45.59 -27.97 -51.93
CA ARG A 42 -44.89 -26.95 -51.14
C ARG A 42 -45.84 -26.32 -50.14
N ILE A 43 -45.72 -26.71 -48.90
CA ILE A 43 -46.36 -26.02 -47.77
C ILE A 43 -45.38 -24.94 -47.31
N PRO A 44 -45.78 -23.66 -47.29
CA PRO A 44 -44.87 -22.59 -46.76
C PRO A 44 -44.85 -22.68 -45.26
N PHE A 45 -43.90 -23.38 -44.72
CA PHE A 45 -43.64 -23.34 -43.28
C PHE A 45 -42.99 -22.03 -42.90
N ARG A 46 -43.71 -21.06 -42.32
CA ARG A 46 -43.18 -19.97 -41.54
C ARG A 46 -42.68 -20.56 -40.23
N SER A 47 -41.45 -21.04 -40.21
CA SER A 47 -40.78 -21.47 -39.02
C SER A 47 -40.26 -20.26 -38.28
N PHE A 48 -41.01 -19.72 -37.32
CA PHE A 48 -40.43 -18.86 -36.28
C PHE A 48 -39.63 -19.75 -35.37
N ARG A 49 -38.36 -20.00 -35.75
CA ARG A 49 -37.46 -20.82 -34.99
C ARG A 49 -36.96 -20.01 -33.80
N ARG A 50 -37.56 -20.22 -32.63
CA ARG A 50 -37.02 -19.78 -31.36
C ARG A 50 -35.63 -20.42 -31.29
N GLN A 51 -34.55 -19.57 -31.39
CA GLN A 51 -33.17 -20.02 -31.25
C GLN A 51 -33.01 -20.59 -29.82
N ARG A 52 -33.01 -21.88 -29.68
CA ARG A 52 -32.65 -22.55 -28.42
C ARG A 52 -31.16 -22.49 -28.32
N ILE A 53 -30.63 -21.79 -27.30
CA ILE A 53 -29.23 -21.75 -26.98
C ILE A 53 -28.76 -23.19 -26.67
N ARG A 54 -28.14 -23.84 -27.64
CA ARG A 54 -27.52 -25.15 -27.50
C ARG A 54 -26.16 -24.94 -26.89
N HIS A 55 -25.80 -25.68 -25.83
CA HIS A 55 -24.53 -25.53 -25.12
C HIS A 55 -24.38 -24.24 -24.29
N TRP A 56 -25.45 -23.81 -23.62
CA TRP A 56 -25.43 -22.65 -22.74
C TRP A 56 -24.36 -22.75 -21.65
N LEU A 57 -24.04 -23.98 -21.17
CA LEU A 57 -22.98 -24.24 -20.19
C LEU A 57 -21.61 -23.87 -20.72
N LEU A 58 -21.34 -24.15 -22.00
CA LEU A 58 -20.08 -23.82 -22.67
C LEU A 58 -19.92 -22.32 -22.88
N LEU A 59 -21.02 -21.62 -23.17
CA LEU A 59 -21.05 -20.16 -23.25
C LEU A 59 -20.76 -19.54 -21.88
N LEU A 60 -21.44 -20.05 -20.82
CA LEU A 60 -21.24 -19.60 -19.45
C LEU A 60 -19.78 -19.78 -19.02
N LEU A 61 -19.17 -20.94 -19.30
CA LEU A 61 -17.78 -21.23 -18.96
C LEU A 61 -16.81 -20.27 -19.65
N ARG A 62 -17.04 -19.93 -20.93
CA ARG A 62 -16.22 -18.96 -21.67
C ARG A 62 -16.35 -17.56 -21.11
N CYS A 63 -17.56 -17.12 -20.77
CA CYS A 63 -17.79 -15.83 -20.14
C CYS A 63 -17.15 -15.77 -18.74
N ALA A 64 -17.30 -16.84 -17.96
CA ALA A 64 -16.69 -16.93 -16.63
C ALA A 64 -15.15 -16.87 -16.68
N ALA A 65 -14.53 -17.55 -17.66
CA ALA A 65 -13.09 -17.50 -17.86
C ALA A 65 -12.60 -16.08 -18.19
N LEU A 66 -13.34 -15.33 -19.03
CA LEU A 66 -13.01 -13.94 -19.32
C LEU A 66 -13.18 -13.03 -18.11
N VAL A 67 -14.25 -13.20 -17.33
CA VAL A 67 -14.46 -12.45 -16.09
C VAL A 67 -13.34 -12.70 -15.11
N LEU A 68 -12.96 -13.96 -14.89
CA LEU A 68 -11.85 -14.32 -13.98
C LEU A 68 -10.51 -13.74 -14.47
N LEU A 69 -10.28 -13.75 -15.77
CA LEU A 69 -9.07 -13.15 -16.35
C LEU A 69 -9.04 -11.63 -16.08
N VAL A 70 -10.13 -10.93 -16.36
CA VAL A 70 -10.24 -9.49 -16.11
C VAL A 70 -10.08 -9.18 -14.62
N MET A 71 -10.69 -9.96 -13.74
CA MET A 71 -10.56 -9.81 -12.29
C MET A 71 -9.13 -10.05 -11.82
N ALA A 72 -8.42 -11.01 -12.39
CA ALA A 72 -7.02 -11.28 -12.06
C ALA A 72 -6.12 -10.07 -12.37
N PHE A 73 -6.34 -9.38 -13.51
CA PHE A 73 -5.60 -8.17 -13.87
C PHE A 73 -6.08 -6.92 -13.15
N ALA A 74 -7.37 -6.80 -12.84
CA ALA A 74 -7.94 -5.69 -12.08
C ALA A 74 -7.45 -5.67 -10.63
N ARG A 75 -6.90 -6.79 -10.10
CA ARG A 75 -6.35 -6.96 -8.75
C ARG A 75 -7.26 -6.32 -7.69
N PRO A 76 -8.48 -6.87 -7.48
CA PRO A 76 -9.35 -6.36 -6.44
C PRO A 76 -8.67 -6.54 -5.08
N PHE A 77 -8.63 -5.48 -4.28
CA PHE A 77 -8.19 -5.56 -2.90
C PHE A 77 -9.35 -5.18 -1.99
N PHE A 78 -9.44 -5.93 -0.91
CA PHE A 78 -10.39 -5.62 0.15
C PHE A 78 -9.62 -4.87 1.23
N THR A 79 -9.86 -3.57 1.36
CA THR A 79 -9.55 -2.90 2.61
C THR A 79 -10.54 -3.45 3.63
N VAL A 80 -10.11 -4.40 4.41
CA VAL A 80 -10.77 -4.70 5.66
C VAL A 80 -10.51 -3.45 6.50
N ALA A 81 -11.47 -2.51 6.52
CA ALA A 81 -11.52 -1.60 7.65
C ALA A 81 -11.65 -2.56 8.84
N SER A 82 -10.59 -2.68 9.62
CA SER A 82 -10.64 -3.41 10.88
C SER A 82 -11.60 -2.66 11.78
N SER A 83 -12.91 -2.79 11.49
CA SER A 83 -13.91 -2.63 12.53
C SER A 83 -13.59 -3.77 13.49
N ILE A 84 -12.82 -3.44 14.50
CA ILE A 84 -12.51 -4.30 15.64
C ILE A 84 -13.86 -4.76 16.15
N VAL A 85 -14.27 -5.94 15.70
CA VAL A 85 -15.40 -6.65 16.34
C VAL A 85 -14.88 -6.95 17.73
N THR A 86 -15.32 -6.17 18.67
CA THR A 86 -15.13 -6.34 20.12
C THR A 86 -15.79 -7.64 20.57
N THR A 87 -15.25 -8.77 20.16
CA THR A 87 -15.56 -10.05 20.79
C THR A 87 -14.49 -10.27 21.87
N GLY A 88 -14.84 -9.78 23.06
CA GLY A 88 -14.37 -10.10 24.39
C GLY A 88 -12.91 -10.55 24.60
N GLY A 89 -12.08 -9.69 25.20
CA GLY A 89 -10.80 -10.01 25.78
C GLY A 89 -9.76 -8.90 25.54
N ALA A 90 -8.92 -8.68 26.55
CA ALA A 90 -7.78 -7.76 26.48
C ALA A 90 -6.86 -8.14 25.33
N ARG A 91 -6.29 -7.14 24.65
CA ARG A 91 -5.31 -7.29 23.57
C ARG A 91 -3.99 -6.62 23.92
N GLU A 92 -2.92 -7.15 23.35
CA GLU A 92 -1.62 -6.49 23.30
C GLU A 92 -1.53 -5.70 21.99
N VAL A 93 -1.39 -4.39 22.10
CA VAL A 93 -1.30 -3.48 20.96
C VAL A 93 0.09 -2.90 20.87
N VAL A 94 0.80 -3.10 19.77
CA VAL A 94 2.08 -2.44 19.53
C VAL A 94 1.85 -1.36 18.49
N ILE A 95 2.04 -0.11 18.89
CA ILE A 95 1.91 1.07 18.02
C ILE A 95 3.31 1.43 17.54
N LEU A 96 3.54 1.27 16.22
CA LEU A 96 4.79 1.63 15.57
C LEU A 96 4.59 2.97 14.87
N LEU A 97 5.23 4.01 15.37
CA LEU A 97 5.14 5.38 14.85
C LEU A 97 6.44 5.75 14.16
N ASP A 98 6.36 5.97 12.86
CA ASP A 98 7.47 6.44 12.03
C ASP A 98 7.78 7.91 12.33
N ARG A 99 9.01 8.19 12.74
CA ARG A 99 9.52 9.54 12.96
C ARG A 99 10.68 9.90 12.03
N SER A 100 10.85 9.16 10.94
CA SER A 100 11.92 9.38 9.98
C SER A 100 11.81 10.75 9.31
N TYR A 101 12.90 11.19 8.68
CA TYR A 101 12.98 12.49 8.04
C TYR A 101 11.86 12.76 7.01
N SER A 102 11.38 11.74 6.33
CA SER A 102 10.30 11.85 5.35
C SER A 102 8.96 12.27 5.95
N MET A 103 8.75 11.96 7.24
CA MET A 103 7.57 12.39 7.99
C MET A 103 7.56 13.90 8.30
N GLY A 104 8.68 14.59 8.11
CA GLY A 104 8.78 16.05 8.24
C GLY A 104 8.22 16.83 7.05
N TYR A 105 7.82 16.14 5.98
CA TYR A 105 7.26 16.82 4.83
C TYR A 105 5.83 17.28 5.10
N SER A 106 5.54 18.58 4.83
CA SER A 106 4.22 19.18 5.04
C SER A 106 3.74 18.98 6.49
N ASP A 107 2.56 18.45 6.69
CA ASP A 107 1.94 18.19 7.97
C ASP A 107 1.89 16.71 8.38
N ARG A 108 2.67 15.85 7.70
CA ARG A 108 2.66 14.39 7.93
C ARG A 108 2.94 14.02 9.38
N TRP A 109 3.88 14.70 10.00
CA TRP A 109 4.22 14.41 11.40
C TRP A 109 3.05 14.67 12.34
N GLU A 110 2.33 15.77 12.16
CA GLU A 110 1.14 16.06 12.96
C GLU A 110 -0.02 15.12 12.65
N GLN A 111 -0.19 14.71 11.40
CA GLN A 111 -1.15 13.67 11.01
C GLN A 111 -0.82 12.34 11.69
N ALA A 112 0.45 11.96 11.72
CA ALA A 112 0.92 10.74 12.36
C ALA A 112 0.69 10.75 13.87
N LYS A 113 1.01 11.86 14.55
CA LYS A 113 0.70 12.06 15.97
C LYS A 113 -0.80 11.99 16.24
N THR A 114 -1.62 12.62 15.40
CA THR A 114 -3.07 12.58 15.52
C THR A 114 -3.59 11.15 15.39
N SER A 115 -3.12 10.41 14.38
CA SER A 115 -3.48 9.00 14.19
C SER A 115 -3.06 8.13 15.38
N ALA A 116 -1.89 8.39 15.96
CA ALA A 116 -1.41 7.67 17.16
C ALA A 116 -2.31 7.97 18.37
N ARG A 117 -2.70 9.25 18.57
CA ARG A 117 -3.63 9.65 19.65
C ARG A 117 -5.00 8.97 19.47
N ASP A 118 -5.51 8.88 18.25
CA ASP A 118 -6.80 8.24 17.97
C ASP A 118 -6.75 6.74 18.30
N VAL A 119 -5.65 6.07 17.95
CA VAL A 119 -5.43 4.65 18.31
C VAL A 119 -5.38 4.48 19.82
N ILE A 120 -4.62 5.32 20.54
CA ILE A 120 -4.50 5.25 22.00
C ILE A 120 -5.85 5.53 22.67
N ASN A 121 -6.61 6.49 22.19
CA ASN A 121 -7.94 6.81 22.72
C ASN A 121 -8.95 5.68 22.46
N GLY A 122 -8.77 4.91 21.39
CA GLY A 122 -9.59 3.75 21.04
C GLY A 122 -9.26 2.46 21.78
N LEU A 123 -8.23 2.43 22.66
CA LEU A 123 -7.91 1.26 23.46
C LEU A 123 -9.02 0.97 24.49
N ALA A 124 -9.32 -0.29 24.75
CA ALA A 124 -10.20 -0.68 25.86
C ALA A 124 -9.47 -0.56 27.20
N GLY A 125 -10.21 -0.58 28.32
CA GLY A 125 -9.62 -0.34 29.65
C GLY A 125 -8.63 -1.41 30.10
N ASP A 126 -8.76 -2.61 29.57
CA ASP A 126 -7.94 -3.80 29.85
C ASP A 126 -6.92 -4.09 28.73
N ASP A 127 -6.93 -3.31 27.62
CA ASP A 127 -5.90 -3.41 26.58
C ASP A 127 -4.54 -2.93 27.12
N ARG A 128 -3.49 -3.66 26.77
CA ARG A 128 -2.11 -3.23 27.00
C ARG A 128 -1.53 -2.69 25.70
N ALA A 129 -0.80 -1.59 25.78
CA ALA A 129 -0.17 -1.01 24.62
C ALA A 129 1.30 -0.69 24.83
N THR A 130 2.08 -0.86 23.80
CA THR A 130 3.50 -0.44 23.71
C THR A 130 3.64 0.53 22.55
N LEU A 131 4.25 1.69 22.80
CA LEU A 131 4.54 2.68 21.77
C LEU A 131 6.01 2.59 21.37
N LEU A 132 6.27 2.35 20.07
CA LEU A 132 7.60 2.28 19.48
C LEU A 132 7.75 3.40 18.46
N PHE A 133 8.76 4.22 18.64
CA PHE A 133 9.16 5.22 17.66
C PHE A 133 10.33 4.68 16.86
N PHE A 134 10.28 4.83 15.55
CA PHE A 134 11.36 4.31 14.69
C PHE A 134 11.73 5.29 13.56
N ASP A 135 13.00 5.23 13.21
CA ASP A 135 13.63 5.85 12.06
C ASP A 135 14.64 4.83 11.48
N ASP A 136 15.95 5.11 11.49
CA ASP A 136 17.02 4.14 11.25
C ASP A 136 17.35 3.30 12.49
N SER A 137 16.84 3.71 13.63
CA SER A 137 16.90 3.09 14.94
C SER A 137 15.50 2.92 15.55
N VAL A 138 15.39 2.27 16.67
CA VAL A 138 14.13 2.14 17.42
C VAL A 138 14.29 2.69 18.81
N ALA A 139 13.48 3.68 19.13
CA ALA A 139 13.30 4.13 20.50
C ALA A 139 12.03 3.44 21.05
N ALA A 140 12.22 2.52 21.98
CA ALA A 140 11.11 1.96 22.73
C ALA A 140 10.63 3.00 23.75
N GLY A 141 9.35 3.30 23.69
CA GLY A 141 8.67 4.01 24.77
C GLY A 141 8.52 3.12 26.00
N GLN A 142 7.48 3.32 26.74
CA GLN A 142 7.15 2.50 27.90
C GLN A 142 6.77 1.07 27.48
N ARG A 143 7.24 0.06 28.19
CA ARG A 143 6.83 -1.33 27.96
C ARG A 143 5.34 -1.48 28.27
N SER A 144 4.69 -2.39 27.57
CA SER A 144 3.29 -2.80 27.68
C SER A 144 2.55 -2.22 28.90
N THR A 145 1.74 -1.19 28.67
CA THR A 145 1.04 -0.45 29.74
C THR A 145 -0.44 -0.28 29.40
N THR A 146 -1.26 -0.13 30.43
CA THR A 146 -2.67 0.27 30.30
C THR A 146 -2.87 1.78 30.52
N ASP A 147 -1.79 2.51 30.86
CA ASP A 147 -1.83 3.94 31.14
C ASP A 147 -1.82 4.77 29.85
N ARG A 148 -3.01 5.14 29.40
CA ARG A 148 -3.21 5.96 28.20
C ARG A 148 -2.60 7.35 28.33
N ALA A 149 -2.66 7.95 29.53
CA ALA A 149 -2.14 9.29 29.75
C ALA A 149 -0.63 9.34 29.53
N SER A 150 0.07 8.31 30.01
CA SER A 150 1.51 8.13 29.77
C SER A 150 1.82 7.96 28.28
N LEU A 151 1.03 7.13 27.55
CA LEU A 151 1.21 6.94 26.10
C LEU A 151 0.99 8.23 25.33
N LEU A 152 -0.05 8.99 25.65
CA LEU A 152 -0.33 10.28 25.00
C LEU A 152 0.78 11.30 25.27
N GLY A 153 1.28 11.39 26.51
CA GLY A 153 2.41 12.25 26.84
C GLY A 153 3.65 11.92 25.99
N MET A 154 3.95 10.62 25.81
CA MET A 154 5.07 10.21 24.95
C MET A 154 4.90 10.60 23.49
N VAL A 155 3.67 10.55 22.94
CA VAL A 155 3.40 11.00 21.55
C VAL A 155 3.62 12.51 21.45
N ASP A 156 3.18 13.28 22.47
CA ASP A 156 3.29 14.75 22.47
C ASP A 156 4.75 15.22 22.61
N ASP A 157 5.52 14.57 23.46
CA ASP A 157 6.93 14.90 23.73
C ASP A 157 7.90 14.44 22.62
N MET A 158 7.45 13.54 21.72
CA MET A 158 8.33 12.99 20.69
C MET A 158 8.55 13.99 19.57
N GLU A 159 9.81 14.18 19.24
CA GLU A 159 10.27 15.01 18.14
C GLU A 159 10.54 14.16 16.88
N LEU A 160 10.46 14.84 15.73
CA LEU A 160 10.82 14.26 14.45
C LEU A 160 12.29 13.85 14.44
N GLY A 161 12.60 12.68 13.89
CA GLY A 161 13.96 12.21 13.71
C GLY A 161 14.57 12.70 12.39
N ALA A 162 15.91 12.62 12.31
CA ALA A 162 16.66 12.91 11.10
C ALA A 162 17.07 11.64 10.33
N GLY A 163 16.73 10.47 10.84
CA GLY A 163 17.09 9.18 10.25
C GLY A 163 16.25 8.79 9.04
N VAL A 164 16.74 7.80 8.31
CA VAL A 164 15.99 7.17 7.21
C VAL A 164 15.01 6.13 7.77
N THR A 165 13.92 5.88 7.03
CA THR A 165 12.94 4.86 7.44
C THR A 165 13.53 3.45 7.33
N ARG A 166 13.51 2.68 8.42
CA ARG A 166 13.84 1.25 8.45
C ARG A 166 12.81 0.48 9.27
N TYR A 167 12.03 -0.34 8.61
CA TYR A 167 10.94 -1.10 9.26
C TYR A 167 11.42 -2.30 10.05
N GLY A 168 12.48 -2.97 9.58
CA GLY A 168 12.96 -4.23 10.16
C GLY A 168 13.20 -4.20 11.66
N PRO A 169 14.01 -3.27 12.19
CA PRO A 169 14.27 -3.19 13.63
C PRO A 169 13.00 -3.00 14.47
N ALA A 170 12.07 -2.14 14.02
CA ALA A 170 10.82 -1.88 14.73
C ALA A 170 9.90 -3.10 14.72
N LEU A 171 9.75 -3.75 13.57
CA LEU A 171 8.96 -4.97 13.43
C LEU A 171 9.56 -6.13 14.25
N LYS A 172 10.89 -6.24 14.31
CA LYS A 172 11.57 -7.27 15.10
C LYS A 172 11.38 -7.07 16.59
N LEU A 173 11.36 -5.82 17.05
CA LEU A 173 11.04 -5.51 18.45
C LEU A 173 9.59 -5.82 18.78
N ALA A 174 8.66 -5.48 17.87
CA ALA A 174 7.24 -5.81 17.99
C ALA A 174 7.01 -7.35 18.06
N GLU A 175 7.73 -8.12 17.22
CA GLU A 175 7.73 -9.59 17.25
C GLU A 175 8.09 -10.10 18.67
N GLY A 176 9.19 -9.61 19.24
CA GLY A 176 9.60 -10.00 20.59
C GLY A 176 8.60 -9.61 21.68
N ILE A 177 7.90 -8.48 21.54
CA ILE A 177 6.84 -8.09 22.47
C ILE A 177 5.67 -9.06 22.39
N PHE A 178 5.25 -9.44 21.18
CA PHE A 178 4.16 -10.38 20.98
C PHE A 178 4.49 -11.80 21.44
N GLU A 179 5.72 -12.26 21.23
CA GLU A 179 6.18 -13.55 21.74
C GLU A 179 6.19 -13.62 23.28
N ALA A 180 6.43 -12.49 23.94
CA ALA A 180 6.43 -12.39 25.38
C ALA A 180 5.03 -12.12 25.99
N SER A 181 4.03 -11.80 25.16
CA SER A 181 2.68 -11.47 25.64
C SER A 181 1.90 -12.73 26.00
N ASP A 182 1.17 -12.67 27.10
CA ASP A 182 0.22 -13.68 27.57
C ASP A 182 -1.23 -13.43 27.08
N LEU A 183 -1.44 -12.34 26.33
CA LEU A 183 -2.76 -11.98 25.82
C LEU A 183 -3.10 -12.72 24.52
N PRO A 184 -4.37 -13.19 24.39
CA PRO A 184 -4.77 -14.00 23.25
C PRO A 184 -4.92 -13.21 21.94
N ARG A 185 -4.95 -11.88 22.03
CA ARG A 185 -5.16 -11.00 20.89
C ARG A 185 -3.98 -10.07 20.74
N LEU A 186 -3.34 -10.13 19.59
CA LEU A 186 -2.15 -9.34 19.26
C LEU A 186 -2.47 -8.43 18.08
N GLU A 187 -2.13 -7.15 18.22
CA GLU A 187 -2.34 -6.16 17.16
C GLU A 187 -1.13 -5.25 17.00
N ALA A 188 -0.60 -5.16 15.79
CA ALA A 188 0.42 -4.18 15.43
C ALA A 188 -0.23 -3.06 14.61
N VAL A 189 -0.22 -1.85 15.11
CA VAL A 189 -0.67 -0.64 14.40
C VAL A 189 0.57 0.07 13.87
N PHE A 190 0.62 0.25 12.56
CA PHE A 190 1.79 0.73 11.86
C PHE A 190 1.49 2.06 11.15
N ILE A 191 2.03 3.15 11.67
CA ILE A 191 1.78 4.52 11.23
C ILE A 191 3.03 5.04 10.51
N SER A 192 2.97 5.21 9.19
CA SER A 192 4.11 5.61 8.35
C SER A 192 3.62 6.12 6.99
N ASP A 193 4.49 6.80 6.25
CA ASP A 193 4.28 7.12 4.82
C ASP A 193 4.59 5.93 3.88
N PHE A 194 4.97 4.79 4.43
CA PHE A 194 5.24 3.52 3.74
C PHE A 194 6.19 3.62 2.55
N GLN A 195 7.31 4.33 2.72
CA GLN A 195 8.32 4.41 1.68
C GLN A 195 8.95 3.04 1.36
N ARG A 196 9.15 2.80 0.07
CA ARG A 196 9.74 1.55 -0.43
C ARG A 196 11.14 1.27 0.11
N SER A 197 11.92 2.32 0.34
CA SER A 197 13.29 2.23 0.86
C SER A 197 13.39 1.54 2.22
N GLY A 198 12.34 1.62 3.05
CA GLY A 198 12.32 0.98 4.37
C GLY A 198 12.06 -0.53 4.35
N VAL A 199 11.50 -1.06 3.24
CA VAL A 199 11.02 -2.45 3.15
C VAL A 199 12.17 -3.46 3.12
N GLU A 200 13.31 -3.13 2.53
CA GLU A 200 14.47 -4.04 2.42
C GLU A 200 14.97 -4.54 3.78
N SER A 201 14.78 -3.76 4.83
CA SER A 201 15.16 -4.11 6.19
C SER A 201 14.18 -5.06 6.90
N ALA A 202 12.98 -5.25 6.36
CA ALA A 202 11.89 -5.99 7.02
C ALA A 202 11.96 -7.52 6.82
N SER A 203 12.99 -8.04 6.14
CA SER A 203 13.13 -9.47 5.88
C SER A 203 13.36 -10.27 7.17
N GLY A 204 12.65 -11.41 7.31
CA GLY A 204 12.86 -12.35 8.41
C GLY A 204 12.00 -12.14 9.67
N VAL A 205 11.12 -11.13 9.69
CA VAL A 205 10.15 -10.93 10.78
C VAL A 205 8.98 -11.91 10.64
N ARG A 206 8.58 -12.55 11.74
CA ARG A 206 7.44 -13.47 11.79
C ARG A 206 6.61 -13.21 13.02
N PHE A 207 5.46 -12.62 12.85
CA PHE A 207 4.52 -12.45 13.95
C PHE A 207 3.85 -13.80 14.31
N PRO A 208 3.45 -13.99 15.58
CA PRO A 208 2.64 -15.12 16.00
C PRO A 208 1.34 -15.22 15.17
N GLU A 209 0.85 -16.45 14.98
CA GLU A 209 -0.40 -16.69 14.26
C GLU A 209 -1.57 -15.92 14.90
N GLY A 210 -2.40 -15.30 14.06
CA GLY A 210 -3.54 -14.52 14.52
C GLY A 210 -3.22 -13.07 14.88
N THR A 211 -1.96 -12.60 14.75
CA THR A 211 -1.62 -11.19 14.91
C THR A 211 -2.28 -10.35 13.81
N VAL A 212 -3.00 -9.31 14.22
CA VAL A 212 -3.62 -8.35 13.28
C VAL A 212 -2.61 -7.24 12.99
N LEU A 213 -2.37 -6.96 11.72
CA LEU A 213 -1.56 -5.82 11.28
C LEU A 213 -2.48 -4.74 10.70
N THR A 214 -2.49 -3.58 11.34
CA THR A 214 -3.31 -2.42 10.95
C THR A 214 -2.42 -1.29 10.41
N PRO A 215 -2.22 -1.18 9.10
CA PRO A 215 -1.46 -0.07 8.52
C PRO A 215 -2.30 1.21 8.51
N ILE A 216 -1.71 2.31 8.96
CA ILE A 216 -2.26 3.67 8.86
C ILE A 216 -1.31 4.48 7.97
N PRO A 217 -1.60 4.61 6.69
CA PRO A 217 -0.76 5.36 5.77
C PRO A 217 -0.97 6.88 5.93
N ILE A 218 0.15 7.61 5.98
CA ILE A 218 0.18 9.06 6.11
C ILE A 218 0.59 9.67 4.76
N GLY A 219 -0.04 10.79 4.39
CA GLY A 219 0.32 11.55 3.18
C GLY A 219 -0.08 10.90 1.85
N LEU A 220 -1.04 9.97 1.81
CA LEU A 220 -1.50 9.31 0.57
C LEU A 220 -2.23 10.24 -0.41
N GLU A 221 -2.77 11.36 0.06
CA GLU A 221 -3.58 12.28 -0.75
C GLU A 221 -2.73 13.30 -1.53
N GLU A 222 -1.44 13.32 -1.30
CA GLU A 222 -0.54 14.28 -1.93
C GLU A 222 -0.23 13.87 -3.37
N THR A 223 -0.89 14.50 -4.33
CA THR A 223 -0.59 14.35 -5.76
C THR A 223 0.74 15.01 -6.13
N ALA A 224 1.62 14.25 -6.80
CA ALA A 224 2.85 14.70 -7.49
C ALA A 224 3.68 15.75 -6.73
N GLN A 225 4.48 15.29 -5.78
CA GLN A 225 5.36 16.16 -5.00
C GLN A 225 6.65 16.47 -5.75
N ASP A 226 7.06 17.74 -5.68
CA ASP A 226 8.42 18.15 -6.01
C ASP A 226 9.36 17.48 -5.02
N ASN A 227 10.20 16.58 -5.49
CA ASN A 227 11.09 15.81 -4.64
C ASN A 227 12.55 16.06 -5.03
N VAL A 228 13.14 17.05 -4.39
CA VAL A 228 14.58 17.29 -4.49
C VAL A 228 15.28 16.65 -3.29
N SER A 229 16.28 15.86 -3.56
CA SER A 229 17.10 15.22 -2.54
C SER A 229 18.57 15.45 -2.75
N VAL A 230 19.33 15.52 -1.66
CA VAL A 230 20.80 15.49 -1.70
C VAL A 230 21.23 14.03 -1.93
N ALA A 231 21.62 13.70 -3.16
CA ALA A 231 21.99 12.33 -3.54
C ALA A 231 23.39 11.93 -3.07
N GLY A 232 24.24 12.90 -2.71
CA GLY A 232 25.55 12.65 -2.17
C GLY A 232 26.30 13.94 -1.91
N VAL A 233 27.21 13.88 -0.94
CA VAL A 233 28.12 14.97 -0.60
C VAL A 233 29.55 14.42 -0.64
N SER A 234 30.45 15.13 -1.27
CA SER A 234 31.89 14.79 -1.31
C SER A 234 32.73 15.96 -0.83
N PHE A 235 33.84 15.64 -0.18
CA PHE A 235 34.76 16.59 0.38
C PHE A 235 36.13 16.40 -0.26
N GLN A 236 36.73 17.48 -0.77
CA GLN A 236 38.12 17.50 -1.25
C GLN A 236 38.89 18.51 -0.46
N ARG A 237 40.04 18.10 0.11
CA ARG A 237 40.96 18.99 0.79
C ARG A 237 42.02 19.45 -0.20
N GLU A 238 42.16 20.75 -0.33
CA GLU A 238 43.16 21.39 -1.18
C GLU A 238 44.04 22.29 -0.32
N TYR A 239 45.36 22.23 -0.58
CA TYR A 239 46.31 23.12 0.05
C TYR A 239 46.74 24.19 -0.97
N PHE A 240 46.34 25.41 -0.73
CA PHE A 240 46.71 26.54 -1.58
C PHE A 240 47.36 27.64 -0.73
N SER A 241 48.58 28.07 -1.11
CA SER A 241 49.33 29.15 -0.44
C SER A 241 49.45 28.98 1.08
N GLY A 242 49.67 27.75 1.57
CA GLY A 242 49.85 27.46 3.00
C GLY A 242 48.53 27.47 3.81
N ARG A 243 47.38 27.55 3.15
CA ARG A 243 46.05 27.45 3.78
C ARG A 243 45.32 26.20 3.29
N GLU A 244 44.71 25.52 4.22
CA GLU A 244 43.82 24.41 3.91
C GLU A 244 42.49 24.96 3.46
N ARG A 245 42.00 24.47 2.31
CA ARG A 245 40.68 24.74 1.78
C ARG A 245 39.94 23.42 1.60
N VAL A 246 38.70 23.36 2.05
CA VAL A 246 37.83 22.21 1.84
C VAL A 246 36.79 22.58 0.79
N ALA A 247 36.85 21.91 -0.36
CA ALA A 247 35.81 22.00 -1.36
C ALA A 247 34.70 20.97 -1.03
N VAL A 248 33.52 21.46 -0.85
CA VAL A 248 32.31 20.62 -0.60
C VAL A 248 31.48 20.60 -1.86
N THR A 249 31.25 19.41 -2.40
CA THR A 249 30.38 19.22 -3.58
C THR A 249 29.16 18.41 -3.21
N ALA A 250 27.99 19.03 -3.31
CA ALA A 250 26.71 18.35 -3.12
C ALA A 250 26.09 18.03 -4.48
N ARG A 251 25.59 16.79 -4.63
CA ARG A 251 24.80 16.37 -5.80
C ARG A 251 23.35 16.38 -5.44
N LEU A 252 22.57 17.22 -6.10
CA LEU A 252 21.11 17.27 -5.97
C LEU A 252 20.46 16.43 -7.05
N THR A 253 19.40 15.74 -6.70
CA THR A 253 18.58 14.98 -7.64
C THR A 253 17.12 15.39 -7.47
N ASN A 254 16.53 15.92 -8.54
CA ASN A 254 15.09 16.16 -8.61
C ASN A 254 14.41 14.90 -9.18
N ARG A 255 13.51 14.32 -8.41
CA ARG A 255 12.65 13.19 -8.83
C ARG A 255 11.20 13.62 -9.06
N GLY A 256 10.90 14.90 -8.89
CA GLY A 256 9.62 15.49 -9.23
C GLY A 256 9.41 15.57 -10.74
N ALA A 257 8.17 15.79 -11.16
CA ALA A 257 7.80 15.91 -12.56
C ALA A 257 8.10 17.32 -13.14
N VAL A 258 8.36 18.29 -12.29
CA VAL A 258 8.57 19.69 -12.66
C VAL A 258 10.04 20.08 -12.50
N GLU A 259 10.57 20.81 -13.47
CA GLU A 259 11.92 21.38 -13.37
C GLU A 259 11.94 22.50 -12.31
N ILE A 260 12.87 22.39 -11.35
CA ILE A 260 13.02 23.37 -10.27
C ILE A 260 14.24 24.23 -10.57
N GLY A 261 14.01 25.52 -10.80
CA GLY A 261 15.07 26.52 -10.96
C GLY A 261 15.21 27.37 -9.71
N GLY A 262 16.43 27.88 -9.45
CA GLY A 262 16.68 28.84 -8.36
C GLY A 262 16.60 28.22 -6.96
N LEU A 263 16.97 26.95 -6.82
CA LEU A 263 17.05 26.27 -5.54
C LEU A 263 18.21 26.84 -4.72
N SER A 264 17.93 27.40 -3.54
CA SER A 264 18.96 27.84 -2.60
C SER A 264 19.49 26.66 -1.80
N VAL A 265 20.81 26.48 -1.78
CA VAL A 265 21.49 25.42 -1.03
C VAL A 265 22.42 26.06 0.00
N ALA A 266 22.13 25.84 1.29
CA ALA A 266 22.96 26.32 2.39
C ALA A 266 23.84 25.20 2.91
N LEU A 267 25.13 25.54 3.14
CA LEU A 267 26.08 24.68 3.84
C LEU A 267 26.15 25.13 5.30
N GLU A 268 25.75 24.26 6.20
CA GLU A 268 25.86 24.48 7.63
C GLU A 268 26.94 23.58 8.25
N MET A 269 27.73 24.13 9.18
CA MET A 269 28.70 23.41 9.98
C MET A 269 28.51 23.76 11.46
N ASP A 270 28.32 22.75 12.29
CA ASP A 270 28.09 22.93 13.74
C ASP A 270 26.95 23.91 14.06
N GLY A 271 25.85 23.85 13.26
CA GLY A 271 24.68 24.71 13.39
C GLY A 271 24.88 26.16 12.95
N ARG A 272 25.95 26.44 12.22
CA ARG A 272 26.20 27.76 11.61
C ARG A 272 26.25 27.66 10.10
N GLU A 273 25.53 28.54 9.44
CA GLU A 273 25.56 28.69 8.00
C GLU A 273 26.95 29.22 7.59
N VAL A 274 27.64 28.50 6.70
CA VAL A 274 28.97 28.83 6.19
C VAL A 274 28.89 29.45 4.81
N GLU A 275 28.07 28.94 3.95
CA GLU A 275 27.91 29.40 2.57
C GLU A 275 26.50 29.03 2.06
N THR A 276 25.90 29.91 1.25
CA THR A 276 24.63 29.67 0.54
C THR A 276 24.84 29.98 -0.94
N LEU A 277 24.44 29.03 -1.79
CA LEU A 277 24.47 29.09 -3.25
C LEU A 277 23.09 29.17 -3.84
#